data_4225656724f79f9e8f681683baa2247b
#
_entry.id   4225656724f79f9e8f681683baa2247b
#
_cell.length_a   1.000
_cell.length_b   1.000
_cell.length_c   1.000
_cell.angle_alpha   90.00
_cell.angle_beta   90.00
_cell.angle_gamma   90.00
#
_symmetry.space_group_name_H-M   'P 1'
#
loop_
_entity.id
_entity.type
_entity.pdbx_description
1 polymer ?
#
loop_
_entity_poly.entity_id
_entity_poly.type
_entity_poly.pdbx_seq_one_letter_code
_entity_poly.pdbx_strand_id
1 'polypeptide(L)'
;MSNPIVTIEMEDGGIIRAELYPEIAPNTVRNFISLVKKGFYDGVIFHRVIPGFMIQGGDPTGTGMGGPGYSIEGEFTSNGFKNDLKHTRGVLSMARAMDPNSAGSQFFIMVADAPHLDGQY
;
A
#
# COMPACT_ATOMS: atom_id res chain seq x y z
N MET A 1 17.23 -3.03 14.58
CA MET A 1 17.31 -3.30 13.14
C MET A 1 16.67 -2.16 12.39
N SER A 2 17.24 -1.81 11.23
CA SER A 2 16.66 -0.76 10.42
C SER A 2 15.43 -1.27 9.65
N ASN A 3 14.49 -0.37 9.39
CA ASN A 3 13.32 -0.70 8.60
C ASN A 3 13.67 -0.83 7.12
N PRO A 4 12.99 -1.72 6.38
CA PRO A 4 13.20 -1.85 4.94
C PRO A 4 12.83 -0.55 4.21
N ILE A 5 13.57 -0.25 3.16
CA ILE A 5 13.29 0.88 2.27
C ILE A 5 12.99 0.33 0.88
N VAL A 6 11.86 0.73 0.32
CA VAL A 6 11.48 0.41 -1.06
C VAL A 6 11.63 1.66 -1.92
N THR A 7 12.25 1.51 -3.08
CA THR A 7 12.40 2.59 -4.04
C THR A 7 11.46 2.36 -5.23
N ILE A 8 10.64 3.36 -5.52
CA ILE A 8 9.76 3.35 -6.69
C ILE A 8 10.36 4.31 -7.70
N GLU A 9 10.85 3.76 -8.83
CA GLU A 9 11.38 4.56 -9.92
C GLU A 9 10.29 4.77 -10.95
N MET A 10 9.98 6.04 -11.23
CA MET A 10 8.95 6.41 -12.19
C MET A 10 9.53 6.45 -13.61
N GLU A 11 8.65 6.33 -14.61
CA GLU A 11 9.03 6.33 -16.03
C GLU A 11 9.86 7.56 -16.44
N ASP A 12 9.54 8.71 -15.83
CA ASP A 12 10.27 9.97 -16.09
C ASP A 12 11.59 10.10 -15.32
N GLY A 13 11.97 9.08 -14.55
CA GLY A 13 13.16 9.08 -13.71
C GLY A 13 12.95 9.59 -12.30
N GLY A 14 11.74 10.03 -11.93
CA GLY A 14 11.41 10.44 -10.58
C GLY A 14 11.51 9.27 -9.60
N ILE A 15 11.90 9.56 -8.36
CA ILE A 15 12.12 8.55 -7.32
C ILE A 15 11.20 8.82 -6.14
N ILE A 16 10.48 7.77 -5.70
CA ILE A 16 9.74 7.76 -4.45
C ILE A 16 10.39 6.71 -3.55
N ARG A 17 10.75 7.08 -2.33
CA ARG A 17 11.28 6.14 -1.35
C ARG A 17 10.32 5.98 -0.20
N ALA A 18 10.03 4.72 0.14
CA ALA A 18 9.10 4.39 1.21
C ALA A 18 9.82 3.56 2.27
N GLU A 19 9.71 3.98 3.52
CA GLU A 19 10.15 3.20 4.66
C GLU A 19 8.97 2.34 5.13
N LEU A 20 9.21 1.04 5.28
CA LEU A 20 8.18 0.10 5.71
C LEU A 20 8.35 -0.22 7.20
N TYR A 21 7.23 -0.48 7.88
CA TYR A 21 7.22 -0.69 9.33
C TYR A 21 6.75 -2.12 9.66
N PRO A 22 7.66 -3.12 9.63
CA PRO A 22 7.28 -4.51 9.91
C PRO A 22 6.78 -4.72 11.34
N GLU A 23 7.13 -3.82 12.28
CA GLU A 23 6.62 -3.86 13.65
C GLU A 23 5.14 -3.51 13.71
N ILE A 24 4.67 -2.67 12.79
CA ILE A 24 3.28 -2.20 12.75
C ILE A 24 2.40 -3.17 11.95
N ALA A 25 2.87 -3.61 10.78
CA ALA A 25 2.11 -4.48 9.88
C ALA A 25 3.01 -5.57 9.31
N PRO A 26 3.35 -6.60 10.11
CA PRO A 26 4.41 -7.56 9.74
C PRO A 26 4.10 -8.37 8.49
N ASN A 27 2.89 -8.89 8.35
CA ASN A 27 2.54 -9.70 7.20
C ASN A 27 2.32 -8.85 5.95
N THR A 28 1.76 -7.66 6.11
CA THR A 28 1.57 -6.70 5.01
C THR A 28 2.91 -6.28 4.43
N VAL A 29 3.88 -5.95 5.28
CA VAL A 29 5.22 -5.59 4.84
C VAL A 29 5.91 -6.76 4.16
N ARG A 30 5.83 -7.96 4.72
CA ARG A 30 6.42 -9.16 4.13
C ARG A 30 5.86 -9.43 2.73
N ASN A 31 4.55 -9.32 2.57
CA ASN A 31 3.87 -9.51 1.28
C ASN A 31 4.34 -8.47 0.26
N PHE A 32 4.38 -7.21 0.65
CA PHE A 32 4.81 -6.13 -0.23
C PHE A 32 6.25 -6.34 -0.71
N ILE A 33 7.17 -6.65 0.20
CA ILE A 33 8.56 -6.93 -0.14
C ILE A 33 8.66 -8.14 -1.08
N SER A 34 7.90 -9.19 -0.82
CA SER A 34 7.87 -10.38 -1.68
C SER A 34 7.49 -10.02 -3.11
N LEU A 35 6.45 -9.20 -3.28
CA LEU A 35 6.00 -8.75 -4.60
C LEU A 35 7.05 -7.86 -5.28
N VAL A 36 7.68 -6.97 -4.54
CA VAL A 36 8.76 -6.12 -5.06
C VAL A 36 9.91 -6.98 -5.59
N LYS A 37 10.35 -7.96 -4.80
CA LYS A 37 11.47 -8.85 -5.17
C LYS A 37 11.18 -9.71 -6.40
N LYS A 38 9.92 -10.04 -6.63
CA LYS A 38 9.50 -10.81 -7.79
C LYS A 38 9.38 -9.97 -9.06
N GLY A 39 9.54 -8.66 -8.98
CA GLY A 39 9.32 -7.76 -10.09
C GLY A 39 7.84 -7.54 -10.41
N PHE A 40 6.95 -7.88 -9.48
CA PHE A 40 5.49 -7.80 -9.69
C PHE A 40 5.04 -6.39 -10.07
N TYR A 41 5.64 -5.37 -9.44
CA TYR A 41 5.24 -3.98 -9.65
C TYR A 41 5.90 -3.32 -10.87
N ASP A 42 6.84 -3.98 -11.53
CA ASP A 42 7.52 -3.41 -12.68
C ASP A 42 6.52 -3.19 -13.83
N GLY A 43 6.49 -1.98 -14.37
CA GLY A 43 5.55 -1.61 -15.44
C GLY A 43 4.13 -1.28 -14.97
N VAL A 44 3.85 -1.38 -13.68
CA VAL A 44 2.51 -1.10 -13.11
C VAL A 44 2.34 0.40 -12.91
N ILE A 45 1.15 0.91 -13.25
CA ILE A 45 0.86 2.36 -13.20
C ILE A 45 0.15 2.75 -11.91
N PHE A 46 0.15 4.06 -11.62
CA PHE A 46 -0.79 4.64 -10.66
C PHE A 46 -2.10 4.91 -11.41
N HIS A 47 -3.02 3.96 -11.30
CA HIS A 47 -4.26 3.98 -12.10
C HIS A 47 -5.35 4.88 -11.54
N ARG A 48 -5.19 5.38 -10.31
CA ARG A 48 -6.17 6.25 -9.65
C ARG A 48 -5.44 7.37 -8.93
N VAL A 49 -5.71 8.61 -9.34
CA VAL A 49 -5.11 9.80 -8.76
C VAL A 49 -6.23 10.74 -8.36
N ILE A 50 -6.35 11.02 -7.06
CA ILE A 50 -7.35 11.95 -6.53
C ILE A 50 -6.60 13.11 -5.89
N PRO A 51 -6.58 14.30 -6.54
CA PRO A 51 -5.92 15.48 -5.97
C PRO A 51 -6.44 15.81 -4.58
N GLY A 52 -5.52 16.14 -3.66
CA GLY A 52 -5.86 16.47 -2.29
C GLY A 52 -6.25 15.27 -1.43
N PHE A 53 -6.09 14.04 -1.94
CA PHE A 53 -6.42 12.82 -1.19
C PHE A 53 -5.28 11.79 -1.28
N MET A 54 -5.19 11.07 -2.40
CA MET A 54 -4.20 9.99 -2.53
C MET A 54 -3.90 9.65 -3.99
N ILE A 55 -2.82 8.90 -4.21
CA ILE A 55 -2.56 8.21 -5.47
C ILE A 55 -2.54 6.70 -5.18
N GLN A 56 -3.14 5.90 -6.06
CA GLN A 56 -3.29 4.46 -5.88
C GLN A 56 -2.72 3.71 -7.08
N GLY A 57 -1.97 2.65 -6.79
CA GLY A 57 -1.38 1.80 -7.81
C GLY A 57 -1.27 0.36 -7.32
N GLY A 58 -0.46 -0.43 -8.02
CA GLY A 58 -0.18 -1.81 -7.63
C GLY A 58 -1.09 -2.86 -8.25
N ASP A 59 -1.98 -2.46 -9.15
CA ASP A 59 -2.81 -3.39 -9.93
C ASP A 59 -2.13 -3.66 -11.28
N PRO A 60 -1.70 -4.91 -11.54
CA PRO A 60 -1.02 -5.21 -12.81
C PRO A 60 -1.90 -5.01 -14.04
N THR A 61 -3.22 -5.03 -13.88
CA THR A 61 -4.16 -4.77 -14.98
C THR A 61 -4.46 -3.29 -15.17
N GLY A 62 -4.15 -2.44 -14.19
CA GLY A 62 -4.40 -1.00 -14.25
C GLY A 62 -5.87 -0.59 -14.18
N THR A 63 -6.76 -1.50 -13.81
CA THR A 63 -8.22 -1.27 -13.80
C THR A 63 -8.79 -1.03 -12.40
N GLY A 64 -8.04 -1.32 -11.36
CA GLY A 64 -8.51 -1.33 -9.98
C GLY A 64 -9.08 -2.68 -9.53
N MET A 65 -9.18 -3.64 -10.43
CA MET A 65 -9.80 -4.94 -10.17
C MET A 65 -8.78 -6.09 -10.04
N GLY A 66 -7.53 -5.86 -10.43
CA GLY A 66 -6.51 -6.90 -10.45
C GLY A 66 -5.71 -6.99 -9.16
N GLY A 67 -4.91 -8.03 -9.05
CA GLY A 67 -4.06 -8.28 -7.90
C GLY A 67 -3.13 -9.48 -8.15
N PRO A 68 -2.49 -9.99 -7.09
CA PRO A 68 -1.47 -11.04 -7.23
C PRO A 68 -2.06 -12.46 -7.31
N GLY A 69 -3.38 -12.61 -7.31
CA GLY A 69 -4.05 -13.90 -7.32
C GLY A 69 -4.35 -14.46 -5.93
N TYR A 70 -4.12 -13.69 -4.89
CA TYR A 70 -4.42 -14.04 -3.50
C TYR A 70 -4.71 -12.79 -2.70
N SER A 71 -5.23 -12.96 -1.48
CA SER A 71 -5.49 -11.85 -0.55
C SER A 71 -4.76 -12.12 0.76
N ILE A 72 -4.51 -11.03 1.51
CA ILE A 72 -3.92 -11.10 2.84
C ILE A 72 -4.87 -10.57 3.90
N GLU A 73 -4.70 -11.02 5.14
CA GLU A 73 -5.46 -10.52 6.27
C GLU A 73 -5.11 -9.05 6.55
N GLY A 74 -6.13 -8.23 6.78
CA GLY A 74 -5.94 -6.82 7.07
C GLY A 74 -5.36 -6.59 8.47
N GLU A 75 -4.27 -5.83 8.53
CA GLU A 75 -3.55 -5.54 9.77
C GLU A 75 -3.85 -4.11 10.22
N PHE A 76 -5.11 -3.88 10.58
CA PHE A 76 -5.57 -2.56 11.05
C PHE A 76 -6.60 -2.73 12.17
N THR A 77 -6.82 -1.66 12.93
CA THR A 77 -7.53 -1.71 14.21
C THR A 77 -8.95 -2.25 14.10
N SER A 78 -9.72 -1.84 13.09
CA SER A 78 -11.11 -2.31 12.94
C SER A 78 -11.19 -3.81 12.58
N ASN A 79 -10.08 -4.42 12.19
CA ASN A 79 -9.98 -5.85 11.90
C ASN A 79 -9.33 -6.64 13.06
N GLY A 80 -9.28 -6.04 14.25
CA GLY A 80 -8.75 -6.69 15.45
C GLY A 80 -7.24 -6.71 15.57
N PHE A 81 -6.52 -5.96 14.76
CA PHE A 81 -5.06 -5.89 14.78
C PHE A 81 -4.62 -4.50 15.21
N LYS A 82 -3.86 -4.40 16.30
CA LYS A 82 -3.40 -3.10 16.80
C LYS A 82 -2.49 -2.42 15.77
N ASN A 83 -2.92 -1.28 15.27
CA ASN A 83 -2.18 -0.46 14.34
C ASN A 83 -2.56 1.00 14.55
N ASP A 84 -1.67 1.76 15.16
CA ASP A 84 -1.92 3.16 15.54
C ASP A 84 -1.35 4.15 14.51
N LEU A 85 -0.82 3.68 13.40
CA LEU A 85 -0.28 4.55 12.36
C LEU A 85 -1.39 5.36 11.71
N LYS A 86 -1.21 6.67 11.68
CA LYS A 86 -2.21 7.60 11.13
C LYS A 86 -2.01 7.79 9.63
N HIS A 87 -3.10 8.04 8.91
CA HIS A 87 -3.07 8.33 7.48
C HIS A 87 -2.78 9.82 7.26
N THR A 88 -1.53 10.20 7.50
CA THR A 88 -1.05 11.56 7.25
C THR A 88 -0.37 11.61 5.89
N ARG A 89 -0.09 12.83 5.41
CA ARG A 89 0.58 13.02 4.12
C ARG A 89 1.87 12.19 4.04
N GLY A 90 2.03 11.45 2.95
CA GLY A 90 3.21 10.62 2.68
C GLY A 90 3.08 9.18 3.16
N VAL A 91 2.05 8.83 3.93
CA VAL A 91 1.86 7.45 4.41
C VAL A 91 1.40 6.56 3.27
N LEU A 92 2.00 5.36 3.19
CA LEU A 92 1.64 4.31 2.25
C LEU A 92 0.75 3.29 2.98
N SER A 93 -0.40 2.95 2.39
CA SER A 93 -1.38 2.06 2.98
C SER A 93 -1.91 1.09 1.92
N MET A 94 -2.37 -0.09 2.36
CA MET A 94 -2.91 -1.08 1.43
C MET A 94 -4.35 -0.77 1.09
N ALA A 95 -4.66 -0.77 -0.21
CA ALA A 95 -6.02 -0.71 -0.69
C ALA A 95 -6.69 -2.08 -0.55
N ARG A 96 -8.00 -2.09 -0.40
CA ARG A 96 -8.80 -3.31 -0.28
C ARG A 96 -10.22 -3.08 -0.79
N ALA A 97 -10.95 -4.18 -1.01
CA ALA A 97 -12.39 -4.12 -1.27
C ALA A 97 -13.16 -3.98 0.06
N MET A 98 -14.46 -4.23 0.07
CA MET A 98 -15.27 -4.16 1.28
C MET A 98 -14.83 -5.15 2.35
N ASP A 99 -14.41 -6.35 1.94
CA ASP A 99 -13.88 -7.35 2.85
C ASP A 99 -12.56 -6.87 3.45
N PRO A 100 -12.42 -6.80 4.78
CA PRO A 100 -11.18 -6.36 5.42
C PRO A 100 -9.97 -7.26 5.12
N ASN A 101 -10.19 -8.48 4.66
CA ASN A 101 -9.15 -9.44 4.31
C ASN A 101 -9.01 -9.62 2.79
N SER A 102 -9.25 -8.55 2.03
CA SER A 102 -9.22 -8.59 0.56
C SER A 102 -8.03 -7.87 -0.07
N ALA A 103 -7.13 -7.31 0.73
CA ALA A 103 -5.93 -6.66 0.21
C ALA A 103 -5.02 -7.70 -0.47
N GLY A 104 -4.32 -7.29 -1.52
CA GLY A 104 -3.38 -8.14 -2.23
C GLY A 104 -2.12 -7.38 -2.61
N SER A 105 -2.19 -6.59 -3.68
CA SER A 105 -1.05 -5.83 -4.17
C SER A 105 -1.30 -4.33 -4.30
N GLN A 106 -2.54 -3.90 -4.37
CA GLN A 106 -2.85 -2.49 -4.54
C GLN A 106 -2.56 -1.71 -3.27
N PHE A 107 -1.99 -0.54 -3.44
CA PHE A 107 -1.65 0.37 -2.34
C PHE A 107 -1.93 1.80 -2.74
N PHE A 108 -2.02 2.67 -1.75
CA PHE A 108 -2.16 4.09 -2.02
C PHE A 108 -1.19 4.90 -1.15
N ILE A 109 -0.81 6.06 -1.65
CA ILE A 109 0.09 7.00 -0.97
C ILE A 109 -0.70 8.26 -0.69
N MET A 110 -0.73 8.68 0.57
CA MET A 110 -1.45 9.87 0.98
C MET A 110 -0.75 11.13 0.49
N VAL A 111 -1.49 12.04 -0.12
CA VAL A 111 -0.99 13.36 -0.49
C VAL A 111 -1.55 14.46 0.42
N ALA A 112 -2.43 14.08 1.35
CA ALA A 112 -2.97 14.94 2.41
C ALA A 112 -3.39 14.04 3.57
N ASP A 113 -3.71 14.61 4.72
CA ASP A 113 -4.17 13.85 5.88
C ASP A 113 -5.60 13.35 5.65
N ALA A 114 -5.87 12.10 6.05
CA ALA A 114 -7.20 11.49 5.92
C ALA A 114 -7.51 10.70 7.20
N PRO A 115 -7.84 11.38 8.29
CA PRO A 115 -8.08 10.70 9.57
C PRO A 115 -9.25 9.73 9.56
N HIS A 116 -10.18 9.86 8.62
CA HIS A 116 -11.29 8.91 8.48
C HIS A 116 -10.85 7.52 8.04
N LEU A 117 -9.61 7.36 7.53
CA LEU A 117 -9.04 6.07 7.16
C LEU A 117 -8.33 5.38 8.32
N ASP A 118 -8.01 6.11 9.39
CA ASP A 118 -7.26 5.56 10.51
C ASP A 118 -8.00 4.39 11.15
N GLY A 119 -7.28 3.28 11.36
CA GLY A 119 -7.85 2.07 11.90
C GLY A 119 -8.74 1.27 10.93
N GLN A 120 -8.94 1.74 9.70
CA GLN A 120 -9.80 1.09 8.70
C GLN A 120 -9.01 0.46 7.55
N TYR A 121 -7.76 0.87 7.41
CA TYR A 121 -6.87 0.38 6.36
C TYR A 121 -5.48 0.11 6.91
#